data_110bf404f1508561ce00b9a0c266a723
#
_entry.id   110bf404f1508561ce00b9a0c266a723
#
_cell.length_a   1.000
_cell.length_b   1.000
_cell.length_c   1.000
_cell.angle_alpha   90.00
_cell.angle_beta   90.00
_cell.angle_gamma   90.00
#
_symmetry.space_group_name_H-M   'P 1'
#
loop_
_entity.id
_entity.type
_entity.pdbx_description
1 polymer ?
#
loop_
_entity_poly.entity_id
_entity_poly.type
_entity_poly.pdbx_seq_one_letter_code
_entity_poly.pdbx_strand_id
1 'polypeptide(L)'
;MLFLGSFSYAYAQLNTDRITAIGRNALYFEDYVLSIQYFNQVIKLKPYLAEPYLFRAIAKIQLEDYQGALRDCDASVERNPFQPGAYYTRGFVYRQLHEFDLAEKDFTQALVFSPENKTYLLLRADARAAQKKYDLAMSDLQTLLRREPQSASLLFEKGAICLQMQDTACAVEAFTRTTELDSQNPANWSALGVVNLMQDNEDDALVQLTRAINLGSKWAGDYINRGIIFYHKHNYRGALADYDKAVSISPDDAQCYYNRGVLRQELGDYNRALEDLSQAIDLAPDRTEMRYQR
;
A
#
# COMPACT_ATOMS: atom_id res chain seq x y z
N MET A 1 -56.83 16.56 -12.43
CA MET A 1 -55.77 16.86 -11.44
C MET A 1 -54.65 15.81 -11.35
N LEU A 2 -54.76 14.65 -12.01
CA LEU A 2 -53.77 13.56 -11.98
C LEU A 2 -52.59 13.69 -12.98
N PHE A 3 -52.72 14.53 -14.01
CA PHE A 3 -51.69 14.70 -15.04
C PHE A 3 -50.58 15.69 -14.71
N LEU A 4 -50.78 16.63 -13.80
CA LEU A 4 -49.78 17.62 -13.39
C LEU A 4 -48.76 17.05 -12.40
N GLY A 5 -49.16 16.06 -11.62
CA GLY A 5 -48.28 15.38 -10.68
C GLY A 5 -47.23 14.48 -11.35
N SER A 6 -47.59 13.81 -12.45
CA SER A 6 -46.68 12.93 -13.20
C SER A 6 -45.60 13.71 -13.97
N PHE A 7 -45.91 14.89 -14.50
CA PHE A 7 -44.94 15.74 -15.18
C PHE A 7 -43.91 16.35 -14.22
N SER A 8 -44.34 16.82 -13.05
CA SER A 8 -43.42 17.36 -12.05
C SER A 8 -42.49 16.29 -11.47
N TYR A 9 -42.99 15.06 -11.30
CA TYR A 9 -42.20 13.92 -10.83
C TYR A 9 -41.18 13.48 -11.88
N ALA A 10 -41.57 13.37 -13.13
CA ALA A 10 -40.68 13.05 -14.25
C ALA A 10 -39.60 14.13 -14.46
N TYR A 11 -39.94 15.39 -14.31
CA TYR A 11 -38.99 16.51 -14.45
C TYR A 11 -37.99 16.53 -13.26
N ALA A 12 -38.46 16.26 -12.03
CA ALA A 12 -37.60 16.11 -10.85
C ALA A 12 -36.67 14.86 -10.94
N GLN A 13 -37.18 13.78 -11.54
CA GLN A 13 -36.41 12.57 -11.80
C GLN A 13 -35.27 12.81 -12.81
N LEU A 14 -35.63 13.41 -13.96
CA LEU A 14 -34.65 13.78 -15.00
C LEU A 14 -33.58 14.74 -14.45
N ASN A 15 -33.94 15.66 -13.57
CA ASN A 15 -33.00 16.60 -12.98
C ASN A 15 -32.02 15.91 -12.04
N THR A 16 -32.50 15.03 -11.15
CA THR A 16 -31.62 14.29 -10.22
C THR A 16 -30.68 13.32 -10.93
N ASP A 17 -31.14 12.63 -11.97
CA ASP A 17 -30.30 11.71 -12.74
C ASP A 17 -29.20 12.47 -13.49
N ARG A 18 -29.52 13.65 -14.05
CA ARG A 18 -28.54 14.55 -14.66
C ARG A 18 -27.52 15.06 -13.64
N ILE A 19 -27.96 15.51 -12.47
CA ILE A 19 -27.09 16.00 -11.41
C ILE A 19 -26.15 14.87 -10.93
N THR A 20 -26.68 13.67 -10.76
CA THR A 20 -25.88 12.46 -10.41
C THR A 20 -24.82 12.17 -11.47
N ALA A 21 -25.19 12.23 -12.76
CA ALA A 21 -24.25 12.02 -13.85
C ALA A 21 -23.12 13.06 -13.87
N ILE A 22 -23.45 14.34 -13.63
CA ILE A 22 -22.43 15.41 -13.53
C ILE A 22 -21.51 15.16 -12.33
N GLY A 23 -22.06 14.78 -11.16
CA GLY A 23 -21.27 14.45 -9.97
C GLY A 23 -20.32 13.27 -10.20
N ARG A 24 -20.77 12.24 -10.93
CA ARG A 24 -19.94 11.09 -11.31
C ARG A 24 -18.85 11.47 -12.31
N ASN A 25 -19.16 12.33 -13.29
CA ASN A 25 -18.16 12.84 -14.21
C ASN A 25 -17.10 13.68 -13.49
N ALA A 26 -17.51 14.56 -12.58
CA ALA A 26 -16.58 15.33 -11.76
C ALA A 26 -15.65 14.39 -10.94
N LEU A 27 -16.20 13.31 -10.38
CA LEU A 27 -15.41 12.28 -9.68
C LEU A 27 -14.41 11.60 -10.62
N TYR A 28 -14.82 11.25 -11.83
CA TYR A 28 -13.98 10.61 -12.84
C TYR A 28 -12.82 11.52 -13.29
N PHE A 29 -13.08 12.84 -13.42
CA PHE A 29 -12.08 13.85 -13.78
C PHE A 29 -11.35 14.43 -12.55
N GLU A 30 -11.44 13.77 -11.40
CA GLU A 30 -10.74 14.11 -10.17
C GLU A 30 -11.10 15.48 -9.57
N ASP A 31 -12.21 16.09 -10.02
CA ASP A 31 -12.76 17.28 -9.37
C ASP A 31 -13.64 16.86 -8.18
N TYR A 32 -12.99 16.48 -7.10
CA TYR A 32 -13.65 15.91 -5.93
C TYR A 32 -14.54 16.93 -5.21
N VAL A 33 -14.14 18.17 -5.17
CA VAL A 33 -14.93 19.24 -4.53
C VAL A 33 -16.23 19.47 -5.29
N LEU A 34 -16.17 19.56 -6.60
CA LEU A 34 -17.35 19.70 -7.46
C LEU A 34 -18.25 18.47 -7.36
N SER A 35 -17.65 17.26 -7.35
CA SER A 35 -18.37 16.00 -7.16
C SER A 35 -19.19 16.01 -5.86
N ILE A 36 -18.58 16.40 -4.73
CA ILE A 36 -19.25 16.53 -3.44
C ILE A 36 -20.41 17.52 -3.49
N GLN A 37 -20.25 18.65 -4.17
CA GLN A 37 -21.31 19.66 -4.31
C GLN A 37 -22.53 19.09 -5.04
N TYR A 38 -22.33 18.35 -6.13
CA TYR A 38 -23.42 17.73 -6.87
C TYR A 38 -24.10 16.62 -6.07
N PHE A 39 -23.35 15.76 -5.38
CA PHE A 39 -23.96 14.74 -4.53
C PHE A 39 -24.70 15.34 -3.33
N ASN A 40 -24.24 16.46 -2.76
CA ASN A 40 -24.99 17.21 -1.76
C ASN A 40 -26.38 17.65 -2.28
N GLN A 41 -26.45 18.11 -3.54
CA GLN A 41 -27.72 18.49 -4.15
C GLN A 41 -28.65 17.28 -4.34
N VAL A 42 -28.12 16.14 -4.83
CA VAL A 42 -28.89 14.91 -4.99
C VAL A 42 -29.41 14.42 -3.65
N ILE A 43 -28.57 14.38 -2.62
CA ILE A 43 -28.94 13.95 -1.25
C ILE A 43 -30.02 14.86 -0.66
N LYS A 44 -29.93 16.17 -0.88
CA LYS A 44 -30.96 17.12 -0.45
C LYS A 44 -32.31 16.85 -1.10
N LEU A 45 -32.32 16.48 -2.38
CA LEU A 45 -33.54 16.21 -3.15
C LEU A 45 -34.10 14.81 -2.89
N LYS A 46 -33.21 13.81 -2.74
CA LYS A 46 -33.56 12.39 -2.58
C LYS A 46 -32.69 11.74 -1.49
N PRO A 47 -32.93 12.04 -0.20
CA PRO A 47 -32.09 11.56 0.90
C PRO A 47 -32.17 10.04 1.15
N TYR A 48 -33.12 9.37 0.51
CA TYR A 48 -33.31 7.91 0.63
C TYR A 48 -32.45 7.09 -0.34
N LEU A 49 -31.77 7.72 -1.32
CA LEU A 49 -30.91 7.02 -2.26
C LEU A 49 -29.55 6.71 -1.60
N ALA A 50 -29.09 5.47 -1.72
CA ALA A 50 -27.80 5.03 -1.17
C ALA A 50 -26.60 5.51 -2.01
N GLU A 51 -26.76 5.46 -3.33
CA GLU A 51 -25.67 5.71 -4.31
C GLU A 51 -25.00 7.09 -4.17
N PRO A 52 -25.73 8.21 -3.99
CA PRO A 52 -25.10 9.52 -3.84
C PRO A 52 -24.20 9.63 -2.59
N TYR A 53 -24.56 8.96 -1.51
CA TYR A 53 -23.71 8.90 -0.32
C TYR A 53 -22.42 8.12 -0.61
N LEU A 54 -22.51 6.97 -1.30
CA LEU A 54 -21.34 6.20 -1.67
C LEU A 54 -20.35 7.00 -2.54
N PHE A 55 -20.85 7.65 -3.58
CA PHE A 55 -19.97 8.45 -4.45
C PHE A 55 -19.39 9.67 -3.73
N ARG A 56 -20.15 10.29 -2.80
CA ARG A 56 -19.62 11.37 -1.97
C ARG A 56 -18.55 10.88 -1.00
N ALA A 57 -18.71 9.67 -0.43
CA ALA A 57 -17.69 9.02 0.37
C ALA A 57 -16.39 8.82 -0.43
N ILE A 58 -16.50 8.31 -1.66
CA ILE A 58 -15.34 8.11 -2.54
C ILE A 58 -14.62 9.44 -2.81
N ALA A 59 -15.35 10.51 -3.11
CA ALA A 59 -14.77 11.85 -3.30
C ALA A 59 -14.07 12.36 -2.02
N LYS A 60 -14.65 12.14 -0.85
CA LYS A 60 -14.08 12.53 0.45
C LYS A 60 -12.81 11.75 0.78
N ILE A 61 -12.73 10.46 0.42
CA ILE A 61 -11.52 9.65 0.60
C ILE A 61 -10.36 10.29 -0.16
N GLN A 62 -10.57 10.77 -1.38
CA GLN A 62 -9.53 11.41 -2.18
C GLN A 62 -9.06 12.76 -1.60
N LEU A 63 -9.89 13.38 -0.77
CA LEU A 63 -9.56 14.59 0.00
C LEU A 63 -9.13 14.27 1.45
N GLU A 64 -8.89 13.00 1.77
CA GLU A 64 -8.48 12.51 3.08
C GLU A 64 -9.49 12.81 4.22
N ASP A 65 -10.74 13.21 3.87
CA ASP A 65 -11.84 13.32 4.86
C ASP A 65 -12.39 11.93 5.20
N TYR A 66 -11.59 11.12 5.88
CA TYR A 66 -11.95 9.75 6.25
C TYR A 66 -13.17 9.69 7.17
N GLN A 67 -13.29 10.63 8.11
CA GLN A 67 -14.43 10.66 9.03
C GLN A 67 -15.73 11.05 8.31
N GLY A 68 -15.67 11.97 7.37
CA GLY A 68 -16.80 12.30 6.52
C GLY A 68 -17.17 11.18 5.57
N ALA A 69 -16.18 10.42 5.09
CA ALA A 69 -16.40 9.25 4.25
C ALA A 69 -17.08 8.11 5.01
N LEU A 70 -16.67 7.83 6.27
CA LEU A 70 -17.32 6.82 7.11
C LEU A 70 -18.81 7.12 7.31
N ARG A 71 -19.16 8.37 7.69
CA ARG A 71 -20.57 8.78 7.85
C ARG A 71 -21.38 8.57 6.57
N ASP A 72 -20.79 8.84 5.43
CA ASP A 72 -21.48 8.63 4.15
C ASP A 72 -21.58 7.15 3.78
N CYS A 73 -20.56 6.34 4.04
CA CYS A 73 -20.63 4.88 3.87
C CYS A 73 -21.71 4.26 4.77
N ASP A 74 -21.79 4.67 6.04
CA ASP A 74 -22.83 4.21 6.98
C ASP A 74 -24.21 4.57 6.44
N ALA A 75 -24.41 5.81 6.00
CA ALA A 75 -25.65 6.26 5.38
C ALA A 75 -26.00 5.48 4.10
N SER A 76 -25.00 5.08 3.33
CA SER A 76 -25.20 4.26 2.12
C SER A 76 -25.63 2.83 2.48
N VAL A 77 -24.93 2.18 3.44
CA VAL A 77 -25.23 0.82 3.91
C VAL A 77 -26.61 0.76 4.56
N GLU A 78 -26.99 1.75 5.38
CA GLU A 78 -28.32 1.83 5.99
C GLU A 78 -29.44 1.84 4.93
N ARG A 79 -29.24 2.54 3.81
CA ARG A 79 -30.23 2.68 2.73
C ARG A 79 -30.26 1.50 1.79
N ASN A 80 -29.10 0.89 1.54
CA ASN A 80 -28.99 -0.31 0.71
C ASN A 80 -27.94 -1.27 1.31
N PRO A 81 -28.35 -2.19 2.19
CA PRO A 81 -27.45 -3.17 2.79
C PRO A 81 -26.98 -4.28 1.84
N PHE A 82 -27.47 -4.30 0.61
CA PHE A 82 -27.11 -5.30 -0.41
C PHE A 82 -26.08 -4.79 -1.42
N GLN A 83 -25.49 -3.62 -1.18
CA GLN A 83 -24.51 -3.00 -2.09
C GLN A 83 -23.08 -3.30 -1.64
N PRO A 84 -22.35 -4.24 -2.29
CA PRO A 84 -20.99 -4.62 -1.87
C PRO A 84 -20.01 -3.45 -1.92
N GLY A 85 -20.18 -2.51 -2.86
CA GLY A 85 -19.33 -1.32 -2.98
C GLY A 85 -19.35 -0.40 -1.76
N ALA A 86 -20.47 -0.33 -1.03
CA ALA A 86 -20.55 0.48 0.19
C ALA A 86 -19.71 -0.12 1.33
N TYR A 87 -19.79 -1.43 1.53
CA TYR A 87 -18.93 -2.14 2.48
C TYR A 87 -17.46 -2.08 2.08
N TYR A 88 -17.16 -2.30 0.80
CA TYR A 88 -15.80 -2.17 0.27
C TYR A 88 -15.22 -0.79 0.57
N THR A 89 -15.96 0.27 0.26
CA THR A 89 -15.50 1.66 0.46
C THR A 89 -15.29 1.95 1.95
N ARG A 90 -16.20 1.50 2.83
CA ARG A 90 -16.07 1.66 4.28
C ARG A 90 -14.89 0.86 4.84
N GLY A 91 -14.73 -0.38 4.43
CA GLY A 91 -13.59 -1.23 4.79
C GLY A 91 -12.26 -0.64 4.34
N PHE A 92 -12.22 -0.02 3.15
CA PHE A 92 -11.05 0.70 2.69
C PHE A 92 -10.70 1.88 3.62
N VAL A 93 -11.69 2.66 4.06
CA VAL A 93 -11.47 3.75 5.01
C VAL A 93 -10.98 3.23 6.36
N TYR A 94 -11.59 2.16 6.90
CA TYR A 94 -11.12 1.54 8.14
C TYR A 94 -9.67 1.06 8.04
N ARG A 95 -9.28 0.50 6.89
CA ARG A 95 -7.89 0.11 6.63
C ARG A 95 -6.94 1.32 6.68
N GLN A 96 -7.31 2.46 6.09
CA GLN A 96 -6.51 3.69 6.14
C GLN A 96 -6.37 4.25 7.56
N LEU A 97 -7.37 4.03 8.40
CA LEU A 97 -7.36 4.39 9.82
C LEU A 97 -6.70 3.33 10.71
N HIS A 98 -6.12 2.26 10.13
CA HIS A 98 -5.53 1.12 10.83
C HIS A 98 -6.53 0.32 11.71
N GLU A 99 -7.84 0.46 11.46
CA GLU A 99 -8.91 -0.29 12.10
C GLU A 99 -9.15 -1.62 11.36
N PHE A 100 -8.13 -2.49 11.38
CA PHE A 100 -8.08 -3.68 10.52
C PHE A 100 -9.17 -4.72 10.81
N ASP A 101 -9.68 -4.82 12.03
CA ASP A 101 -10.77 -5.72 12.39
C ASP A 101 -12.10 -5.27 11.78
N LEU A 102 -12.37 -3.96 11.71
CA LEU A 102 -13.53 -3.41 11.05
C LEU A 102 -13.41 -3.51 9.53
N ALA A 103 -12.21 -3.29 9.00
CA ALA A 103 -11.93 -3.48 7.57
C ALA A 103 -12.19 -4.94 7.14
N GLU A 104 -11.69 -5.93 7.91
CA GLU A 104 -11.94 -7.36 7.63
C GLU A 104 -13.42 -7.71 7.62
N LYS A 105 -14.20 -7.19 8.58
CA LYS A 105 -15.66 -7.40 8.65
C LYS A 105 -16.35 -6.87 7.41
N ASP A 106 -16.01 -5.66 7.00
CA ASP A 106 -16.62 -5.01 5.84
C ASP A 106 -16.22 -5.70 4.53
N PHE A 107 -14.95 -6.07 4.33
CA PHE A 107 -14.55 -6.85 3.17
C PHE A 107 -15.20 -8.24 3.14
N THR A 108 -15.41 -8.86 4.32
CA THR A 108 -16.14 -10.12 4.41
C THR A 108 -17.59 -9.93 4.00
N GLN A 109 -18.24 -8.85 4.41
CA GLN A 109 -19.61 -8.55 4.01
C GLN A 109 -19.70 -8.25 2.49
N ALA A 110 -18.74 -7.53 1.93
CA ALA A 110 -18.67 -7.31 0.48
C ALA A 110 -18.53 -8.64 -0.29
N LEU A 111 -17.77 -9.60 0.24
CA LEU A 111 -17.58 -10.93 -0.32
C LEU A 111 -18.84 -11.82 -0.22
N VAL A 112 -19.74 -11.57 0.72
CA VAL A 112 -21.06 -12.26 0.74
C VAL A 112 -21.82 -12.02 -0.57
N PHE A 113 -21.75 -10.81 -1.10
CA PHE A 113 -22.43 -10.42 -2.35
C PHE A 113 -21.58 -10.68 -3.60
N SER A 114 -20.26 -10.72 -3.46
CA SER A 114 -19.33 -10.92 -4.56
C SER A 114 -18.18 -11.83 -4.13
N PRO A 115 -18.44 -13.16 -3.95
CA PRO A 115 -17.50 -14.10 -3.31
C PRO A 115 -16.15 -14.24 -4.00
N GLU A 116 -16.11 -13.92 -5.28
CA GLU A 116 -14.95 -14.12 -6.13
C GLU A 116 -14.23 -12.83 -6.52
N ASN A 117 -14.63 -11.70 -5.93
CA ASN A 117 -14.03 -10.42 -6.26
C ASN A 117 -12.58 -10.38 -5.78
N LYS A 118 -11.65 -10.27 -6.73
CA LYS A 118 -10.20 -10.28 -6.49
C LYS A 118 -9.77 -9.17 -5.53
N THR A 119 -10.28 -7.96 -5.73
CA THR A 119 -9.93 -6.80 -4.90
C THR A 119 -10.38 -7.00 -3.45
N TYR A 120 -11.58 -7.51 -3.23
CA TYR A 120 -12.09 -7.73 -1.89
C TYR A 120 -11.33 -8.83 -1.14
N LEU A 121 -10.96 -9.93 -1.85
CA LEU A 121 -10.12 -10.99 -1.29
C LEU A 121 -8.73 -10.49 -0.92
N LEU A 122 -8.08 -9.71 -1.80
CA LEU A 122 -6.76 -9.14 -1.53
C LEU A 122 -6.76 -8.20 -0.33
N LEU A 123 -7.72 -7.27 -0.26
CA LEU A 123 -7.81 -6.32 0.84
C LEU A 123 -8.19 -7.00 2.15
N ARG A 124 -9.00 -8.07 2.11
CA ARG A 124 -9.26 -8.87 3.31
C ARG A 124 -8.03 -9.63 3.77
N ALA A 125 -7.27 -10.20 2.84
CA ALA A 125 -6.00 -10.87 3.15
C ALA A 125 -5.00 -9.90 3.80
N ASP A 126 -4.86 -8.70 3.26
CA ASP A 126 -4.03 -7.64 3.82
C ASP A 126 -4.49 -7.23 5.24
N ALA A 127 -5.79 -6.97 5.43
CA ALA A 127 -6.34 -6.65 6.74
C ALA A 127 -6.15 -7.78 7.77
N ARG A 128 -6.21 -9.04 7.33
CA ARG A 128 -5.95 -10.23 8.17
C ARG A 128 -4.46 -10.36 8.52
N ALA A 129 -3.58 -10.13 7.55
CA ALA A 129 -2.13 -10.16 7.76
C ALA A 129 -1.71 -9.09 8.77
N ALA A 130 -2.25 -7.86 8.66
CA ALA A 130 -2.01 -6.79 9.61
C ALA A 130 -2.45 -7.15 11.06
N GLN A 131 -3.48 -8.00 11.19
CA GLN A 131 -3.92 -8.56 12.49
C GLN A 131 -3.16 -9.83 12.90
N LYS A 132 -2.13 -10.23 12.15
CA LYS A 132 -1.39 -11.49 12.33
C LYS A 132 -2.24 -12.75 12.17
N LYS A 133 -3.39 -12.66 11.50
CA LYS A 133 -4.26 -13.80 11.15
C LYS A 133 -3.77 -14.44 9.84
N TYR A 134 -2.54 -14.90 9.83
CA TYR A 134 -1.83 -15.29 8.61
C TYR A 134 -2.48 -16.45 7.87
N ASP A 135 -2.95 -17.48 8.56
CA ASP A 135 -3.62 -18.64 7.94
C ASP A 135 -4.86 -18.21 7.15
N LEU A 136 -5.64 -17.27 7.69
CA LEU A 136 -6.81 -16.73 7.01
C LEU A 136 -6.42 -15.85 5.82
N ALA A 137 -5.36 -15.06 5.94
CA ALA A 137 -4.83 -14.27 4.83
C ALA A 137 -4.34 -15.17 3.69
N MET A 138 -3.58 -16.22 4.01
CA MET A 138 -3.11 -17.20 3.04
C MET A 138 -4.26 -17.96 2.37
N SER A 139 -5.33 -18.26 3.08
CA SER A 139 -6.52 -18.91 2.51
C SER A 139 -7.19 -18.03 1.43
N ASP A 140 -7.28 -16.71 1.65
CA ASP A 140 -7.79 -15.78 0.65
C ASP A 140 -6.88 -15.74 -0.59
N LEU A 141 -5.55 -15.66 -0.41
CA LEU A 141 -4.59 -15.70 -1.52
C LEU A 141 -4.61 -17.02 -2.27
N GLN A 142 -4.73 -18.15 -1.58
CA GLN A 142 -4.84 -19.46 -2.22
C GLN A 142 -6.10 -19.57 -3.09
N THR A 143 -7.18 -18.92 -2.68
CA THR A 143 -8.41 -18.86 -3.49
C THR A 143 -8.16 -18.12 -4.81
N LEU A 144 -7.38 -17.07 -4.81
CA LEU A 144 -6.98 -16.33 -6.00
C LEU A 144 -5.94 -17.09 -6.83
N LEU A 145 -4.92 -17.67 -6.19
CA LEU A 145 -3.86 -18.42 -6.88
C LEU A 145 -4.35 -19.70 -7.56
N ARG A 146 -5.44 -20.32 -7.07
CA ARG A 146 -6.08 -21.43 -7.79
C ARG A 146 -6.62 -21.04 -9.17
N ARG A 147 -6.97 -19.76 -9.36
CA ARG A 147 -7.49 -19.22 -10.63
C ARG A 147 -6.38 -18.62 -11.49
N GLU A 148 -5.44 -17.95 -10.84
CA GLU A 148 -4.32 -17.26 -11.47
C GLU A 148 -2.99 -17.78 -10.92
N PRO A 149 -2.62 -19.07 -11.18
CA PRO A 149 -1.44 -19.69 -10.55
C PRO A 149 -0.10 -19.08 -10.99
N GLN A 150 -0.10 -18.35 -12.09
CA GLN A 150 1.07 -17.66 -12.63
C GLN A 150 0.98 -16.13 -12.47
N SER A 151 0.22 -15.63 -11.52
CA SER A 151 0.14 -14.21 -11.23
C SER A 151 1.33 -13.81 -10.36
N ALA A 152 2.30 -13.11 -10.95
CA ALA A 152 3.47 -12.59 -10.21
C ALA A 152 3.03 -11.70 -9.05
N SER A 153 1.99 -10.87 -9.22
CA SER A 153 1.49 -10.00 -8.16
C SER A 153 0.93 -10.78 -6.97
N LEU A 154 0.15 -11.86 -7.21
CA LEU A 154 -0.39 -12.68 -6.12
C LEU A 154 0.70 -13.48 -5.40
N LEU A 155 1.71 -13.95 -6.13
CA LEU A 155 2.87 -14.62 -5.54
C LEU A 155 3.74 -13.65 -4.74
N PHE A 156 3.83 -12.40 -5.18
CA PHE A 156 4.51 -11.36 -4.42
C PHE A 156 3.81 -11.11 -3.06
N GLU A 157 2.48 -10.97 -3.07
CA GLU A 157 1.69 -10.85 -1.84
C GLU A 157 1.84 -12.09 -0.93
N LYS A 158 1.86 -13.30 -1.51
CA LYS A 158 2.17 -14.52 -0.75
C LYS A 158 3.54 -14.41 -0.05
N GLY A 159 4.57 -14.02 -0.79
CA GLY A 159 5.92 -13.85 -0.24
C GLY A 159 5.97 -12.80 0.87
N ALA A 160 5.26 -11.68 0.71
CA ALA A 160 5.18 -10.64 1.73
C ALA A 160 4.50 -11.12 3.02
N ILE A 161 3.44 -11.92 2.93
CA ILE A 161 2.80 -12.54 4.11
C ILE A 161 3.73 -13.56 4.75
N CYS A 162 4.42 -14.40 3.95
CA CYS A 162 5.40 -15.36 4.48
C CYS A 162 6.50 -14.65 5.27
N LEU A 163 6.98 -13.47 4.82
CA LEU A 163 7.93 -12.66 5.58
C LEU A 163 7.37 -12.19 6.92
N GLN A 164 6.13 -11.74 6.94
CA GLN A 164 5.47 -11.35 8.20
C GLN A 164 5.31 -12.53 9.17
N MET A 165 5.17 -13.74 8.65
CA MET A 165 5.17 -14.99 9.41
C MET A 165 6.57 -15.42 9.87
N GLN A 166 7.62 -14.74 9.43
CA GLN A 166 9.02 -15.15 9.57
C GLN A 166 9.34 -16.49 8.88
N ASP A 167 8.49 -16.91 7.95
CA ASP A 167 8.72 -18.08 7.10
C ASP A 167 9.54 -17.68 5.86
N THR A 168 10.86 -17.58 6.07
CA THR A 168 11.78 -17.17 5.00
C THR A 168 11.84 -18.20 3.87
N ALA A 169 11.63 -19.49 4.14
CA ALA A 169 11.62 -20.51 3.10
C ALA A 169 10.44 -20.33 2.13
N CYS A 170 9.22 -20.14 2.67
CA CYS A 170 8.05 -19.79 1.89
C CYS A 170 8.25 -18.50 1.09
N ALA A 171 8.87 -17.48 1.70
CA ALA A 171 9.12 -16.20 1.05
C ALA A 171 10.10 -16.33 -0.13
N VAL A 172 11.20 -17.09 0.04
CA VAL A 172 12.16 -17.37 -1.05
C VAL A 172 11.47 -18.08 -2.22
N GLU A 173 10.68 -19.15 -1.94
CA GLU A 173 9.94 -19.87 -2.98
C GLU A 173 9.02 -18.90 -3.78
N ALA A 174 8.24 -18.09 -3.05
CA ALA A 174 7.29 -17.19 -3.66
C ALA A 174 8.00 -16.10 -4.50
N PHE A 175 9.01 -15.43 -3.95
CA PHE A 175 9.72 -14.37 -4.68
C PHE A 175 10.61 -14.90 -5.82
N THR A 176 11.19 -16.09 -5.69
CA THR A 176 11.87 -16.75 -6.83
C THR A 176 10.89 -16.90 -7.99
N ARG A 177 9.68 -17.39 -7.70
CA ARG A 177 8.68 -17.56 -8.74
C ARG A 177 8.25 -16.22 -9.36
N THR A 178 8.20 -15.13 -8.58
CA THR A 178 7.93 -13.80 -9.15
C THR A 178 9.02 -13.33 -10.10
N THR A 179 10.30 -13.57 -9.80
CA THR A 179 11.40 -13.21 -10.69
C THR A 179 11.42 -14.00 -12.00
N GLU A 180 10.94 -15.25 -11.98
CA GLU A 180 10.78 -16.08 -13.19
C GLU A 180 9.63 -15.56 -14.08
N LEU A 181 8.51 -15.15 -13.48
CA LEU A 181 7.31 -14.71 -14.20
C LEU A 181 7.44 -13.27 -14.71
N ASP A 182 8.08 -12.40 -13.95
CA ASP A 182 8.30 -11.00 -14.29
C ASP A 182 9.73 -10.59 -13.92
N SER A 183 10.67 -10.98 -14.79
CA SER A 183 12.11 -10.75 -14.59
C SER A 183 12.55 -9.30 -14.81
N GLN A 184 11.68 -8.43 -15.33
CA GLN A 184 11.97 -7.01 -15.56
C GLN A 184 11.52 -6.10 -14.43
N ASN A 185 10.78 -6.61 -13.48
CA ASN A 185 10.34 -5.83 -12.31
C ASN A 185 11.44 -5.82 -11.23
N PRO A 186 12.05 -4.66 -10.93
CA PRO A 186 13.10 -4.57 -9.91
C PRO A 186 12.62 -4.96 -8.52
N ALA A 187 11.34 -4.74 -8.18
CA ALA A 187 10.79 -5.07 -6.87
C ALA A 187 10.86 -6.57 -6.56
N ASN A 188 10.71 -7.45 -7.58
CA ASN A 188 10.81 -8.88 -7.40
C ASN A 188 12.21 -9.31 -6.98
N TRP A 189 13.23 -8.75 -7.64
CA TRP A 189 14.63 -9.02 -7.32
C TRP A 189 15.04 -8.42 -5.98
N SER A 190 14.55 -7.23 -5.68
CA SER A 190 14.72 -6.55 -4.40
C SER A 190 14.20 -7.41 -3.24
N ALA A 191 12.93 -7.86 -3.32
CA ALA A 191 12.32 -8.70 -2.31
C ALA A 191 13.08 -10.02 -2.09
N LEU A 192 13.47 -10.70 -3.18
CA LEU A 192 14.26 -11.93 -3.10
C LEU A 192 15.63 -11.69 -2.46
N GLY A 193 16.29 -10.58 -2.82
CA GLY A 193 17.58 -10.20 -2.24
C GLY A 193 17.51 -9.96 -0.73
N VAL A 194 16.46 -9.27 -0.27
CA VAL A 194 16.22 -9.03 1.16
C VAL A 194 16.01 -10.33 1.92
N VAL A 195 15.22 -11.26 1.38
CA VAL A 195 14.98 -12.54 2.06
C VAL A 195 16.25 -13.40 2.15
N ASN A 196 17.06 -13.40 1.08
CA ASN A 196 18.34 -14.11 1.12
C ASN A 196 19.30 -13.50 2.15
N LEU A 197 19.30 -12.18 2.33
CA LEU A 197 20.03 -11.55 3.43
C LEU A 197 19.54 -12.01 4.81
N MET A 198 18.22 -12.15 4.99
CA MET A 198 17.66 -12.68 6.25
C MET A 198 18.05 -14.13 6.53
N GLN A 199 18.49 -14.86 5.51
CA GLN A 199 19.02 -16.23 5.60
C GLN A 199 20.55 -16.28 5.62
N ASP A 200 21.23 -15.14 5.79
CA ASP A 200 22.69 -15.01 5.74
C ASP A 200 23.30 -15.46 4.39
N ASN A 201 22.49 -15.53 3.33
CA ASN A 201 22.94 -15.90 1.99
C ASN A 201 23.35 -14.65 1.19
N GLU A 202 24.49 -14.05 1.58
CA GLU A 202 24.96 -12.78 1.01
C GLU A 202 25.35 -12.88 -0.48
N ASP A 203 25.82 -14.03 -0.95
CA ASP A 203 26.26 -14.17 -2.35
C ASP A 203 25.06 -14.09 -3.31
N ASP A 204 23.98 -14.80 -3.03
CA ASP A 204 22.76 -14.73 -3.82
C ASP A 204 22.08 -13.35 -3.68
N ALA A 205 22.03 -12.83 -2.45
CA ALA A 205 21.50 -11.50 -2.20
C ALA A 205 22.22 -10.40 -3.01
N LEU A 206 23.57 -10.49 -3.11
CA LEU A 206 24.37 -9.56 -3.91
C LEU A 206 24.00 -9.59 -5.39
N VAL A 207 23.80 -10.78 -5.96
CA VAL A 207 23.39 -10.96 -7.35
C VAL A 207 22.00 -10.33 -7.58
N GLN A 208 21.06 -10.61 -6.69
CA GLN A 208 19.67 -10.20 -6.81
C GLN A 208 19.51 -8.68 -6.63
N LEU A 209 20.11 -8.10 -5.58
CA LEU A 209 20.11 -6.66 -5.37
C LEU A 209 20.81 -5.91 -6.50
N THR A 210 21.92 -6.46 -7.02
CA THR A 210 22.57 -5.89 -8.21
C THR A 210 21.65 -5.94 -9.43
N ARG A 211 20.87 -7.02 -9.59
CA ARG A 211 19.88 -7.10 -10.67
C ARG A 211 18.77 -6.06 -10.50
N ALA A 212 18.22 -5.90 -9.29
CA ALA A 212 17.21 -4.88 -8.98
C ALA A 212 17.71 -3.47 -9.33
N ILE A 213 18.93 -3.14 -8.90
CA ILE A 213 19.55 -1.83 -9.16
C ILE A 213 19.79 -1.61 -10.66
N ASN A 214 20.26 -2.61 -11.39
CA ASN A 214 20.49 -2.52 -12.85
C ASN A 214 19.18 -2.38 -13.63
N LEU A 215 18.07 -2.87 -13.10
CA LEU A 215 16.72 -2.66 -13.63
C LEU A 215 16.12 -1.29 -13.25
N GLY A 216 16.88 -0.46 -12.54
CA GLY A 216 16.49 0.90 -12.20
C GLY A 216 15.68 1.02 -10.92
N SER A 217 15.90 0.15 -9.94
CA SER A 217 15.30 0.32 -8.62
C SER A 217 15.53 1.71 -8.06
N LYS A 218 14.46 2.31 -7.55
CA LYS A 218 14.45 3.62 -6.87
C LYS A 218 14.36 3.49 -5.35
N TRP A 219 14.49 2.30 -4.82
CA TRP A 219 14.42 2.05 -3.40
C TRP A 219 15.82 2.14 -2.77
N ALA A 220 15.99 3.07 -1.83
CA ALA A 220 17.27 3.27 -1.13
C ALA A 220 17.74 2.01 -0.40
N GLY A 221 16.80 1.17 0.09
CA GLY A 221 17.09 -0.09 0.76
C GLY A 221 17.92 -1.07 -0.07
N ASP A 222 17.77 -1.09 -1.41
CA ASP A 222 18.58 -1.97 -2.27
C ASP A 222 20.05 -1.59 -2.22
N TYR A 223 20.33 -0.28 -2.24
CA TYR A 223 21.69 0.24 -2.14
C TYR A 223 22.26 0.06 -0.73
N ILE A 224 21.45 0.29 0.31
CA ILE A 224 21.86 0.04 1.71
C ILE A 224 22.24 -1.43 1.87
N ASN A 225 21.38 -2.35 1.47
CA ASN A 225 21.58 -3.78 1.64
C ASN A 225 22.78 -4.29 0.84
N ARG A 226 22.96 -3.83 -0.42
CA ARG A 226 24.14 -4.18 -1.20
C ARG A 226 25.41 -3.54 -0.63
N GLY A 227 25.32 -2.33 -0.12
CA GLY A 227 26.42 -1.65 0.58
C GLY A 227 26.87 -2.40 1.83
N ILE A 228 25.94 -2.97 2.60
CA ILE A 228 26.25 -3.83 3.76
C ILE A 228 27.02 -5.08 3.31
N ILE A 229 26.57 -5.74 2.26
CA ILE A 229 27.30 -6.92 1.72
C ILE A 229 28.69 -6.51 1.24
N PHE A 230 28.85 -5.39 0.53
CA PHE A 230 30.16 -4.90 0.13
C PHE A 230 31.04 -4.57 1.32
N TYR A 231 30.49 -4.01 2.40
CA TYR A 231 31.20 -3.76 3.64
C TYR A 231 31.72 -5.08 4.26
N HIS A 232 30.88 -6.09 4.41
CA HIS A 232 31.27 -7.42 4.92
C HIS A 232 32.35 -8.11 4.06
N LYS A 233 32.30 -7.86 2.76
CA LYS A 233 33.33 -8.35 1.81
C LYS A 233 34.56 -7.44 1.71
N HIS A 234 34.71 -6.46 2.60
CA HIS A 234 35.80 -5.46 2.62
C HIS A 234 35.91 -4.62 1.34
N ASN A 235 34.88 -4.57 0.52
CA ASN A 235 34.78 -3.66 -0.61
C ASN A 235 34.24 -2.29 -0.14
N TYR A 236 35.01 -1.60 0.66
CA TYR A 236 34.62 -0.32 1.25
C TYR A 236 34.31 0.79 0.21
N ARG A 237 35.00 0.76 -0.93
CA ARG A 237 34.71 1.69 -2.03
C ARG A 237 33.32 1.45 -2.62
N GLY A 238 32.95 0.20 -2.85
CA GLY A 238 31.62 -0.18 -3.33
C GLY A 238 30.54 0.17 -2.32
N ALA A 239 30.78 -0.13 -1.05
CA ALA A 239 29.86 0.20 0.05
C ALA A 239 29.62 1.70 0.16
N LEU A 240 30.67 2.53 0.11
CA LEU A 240 30.54 3.99 0.19
C LEU A 240 29.75 4.55 -1.00
N ALA A 241 30.02 4.06 -2.22
CA ALA A 241 29.29 4.49 -3.41
C ALA A 241 27.78 4.15 -3.32
N ASP A 242 27.45 2.97 -2.78
CA ASP A 242 26.06 2.56 -2.57
C ASP A 242 25.39 3.40 -1.47
N TYR A 243 26.06 3.66 -0.36
CA TYR A 243 25.51 4.54 0.70
C TYR A 243 25.33 5.99 0.22
N ASP A 244 26.26 6.52 -0.59
CA ASP A 244 26.10 7.84 -1.23
C ASP A 244 24.86 7.87 -2.12
N LYS A 245 24.61 6.78 -2.86
CA LYS A 245 23.41 6.67 -3.70
C LYS A 245 22.15 6.56 -2.86
N ALA A 246 22.16 5.78 -1.77
CA ALA A 246 21.03 5.67 -0.85
C ALA A 246 20.63 7.04 -0.26
N VAL A 247 21.61 7.82 0.23
CA VAL A 247 21.39 9.20 0.71
C VAL A 247 20.79 10.09 -0.38
N SER A 248 21.22 9.93 -1.63
CA SER A 248 20.67 10.73 -2.74
C SER A 248 19.23 10.40 -3.09
N ILE A 249 18.80 9.16 -2.83
CA ILE A 249 17.43 8.68 -3.09
C ILE A 249 16.50 9.06 -1.94
N SER A 250 16.94 8.86 -0.70
CA SER A 250 16.16 9.10 0.52
C SER A 250 16.97 9.97 1.50
N PRO A 251 17.01 11.30 1.27
CA PRO A 251 17.77 12.22 2.12
C PRO A 251 17.16 12.46 3.51
N ASP A 252 15.98 11.94 3.75
CA ASP A 252 15.22 11.97 5.00
C ASP A 252 15.30 10.65 5.79
N ASP A 253 15.99 9.63 5.26
CA ASP A 253 16.16 8.35 5.94
C ASP A 253 17.46 8.35 6.78
N ALA A 254 17.30 8.33 8.10
CA ALA A 254 18.41 8.28 9.07
C ALA A 254 19.36 7.10 8.83
N GLN A 255 18.86 5.95 8.36
CA GLN A 255 19.66 4.74 8.16
C GLN A 255 20.72 4.93 7.05
N CYS A 256 20.40 5.71 6.02
CA CYS A 256 21.34 6.01 4.93
C CYS A 256 22.59 6.75 5.46
N TYR A 257 22.38 7.78 6.29
CA TYR A 257 23.48 8.53 6.90
C TYR A 257 24.22 7.70 7.94
N TYR A 258 23.51 6.93 8.76
CA TYR A 258 24.13 6.11 9.78
C TYR A 258 25.13 5.12 9.18
N ASN A 259 24.72 4.34 8.19
CA ASN A 259 25.59 3.35 7.56
C ASN A 259 26.80 4.00 6.87
N ARG A 260 26.62 5.14 6.22
CA ARG A 260 27.71 5.89 5.61
C ARG A 260 28.65 6.47 6.65
N GLY A 261 28.11 7.03 7.71
CA GLY A 261 28.88 7.60 8.82
C GLY A 261 29.75 6.57 9.52
N VAL A 262 29.19 5.39 9.83
CA VAL A 262 29.94 4.27 10.42
C VAL A 262 31.10 3.85 9.52
N LEU A 263 30.84 3.68 8.23
CA LEU A 263 31.90 3.31 7.28
C LEU A 263 32.98 4.40 7.15
N ARG A 264 32.60 5.69 7.13
CA ARG A 264 33.58 6.82 7.11
C ARG A 264 34.43 6.86 8.36
N GLN A 265 33.84 6.60 9.53
CA GLN A 265 34.56 6.49 10.81
C GLN A 265 35.64 5.40 10.75
N GLU A 266 35.28 4.21 10.25
CA GLU A 266 36.22 3.09 10.11
C GLU A 266 37.35 3.37 9.12
N LEU A 267 37.06 4.15 8.07
CA LEU A 267 38.05 4.62 7.09
C LEU A 267 38.90 5.81 7.58
N GLY A 268 38.67 6.32 8.80
CA GLY A 268 39.41 7.44 9.38
C GLY A 268 38.96 8.82 8.91
N ASP A 269 37.86 8.93 8.14
CA ASP A 269 37.27 10.21 7.74
C ASP A 269 36.33 10.74 8.82
N TYR A 270 36.89 11.08 9.96
CA TYR A 270 36.15 11.43 11.17
C TYR A 270 35.25 12.68 11.01
N ASN A 271 35.70 13.64 10.20
CA ASN A 271 34.91 14.88 10.01
C ASN A 271 33.59 14.59 9.30
N ARG A 272 33.66 13.89 8.16
CA ARG A 272 32.44 13.53 7.41
C ARG A 272 31.62 12.45 8.13
N ALA A 273 32.26 11.57 8.90
CA ALA A 273 31.55 10.63 9.75
C ALA A 273 30.70 11.36 10.82
N LEU A 274 31.26 12.37 11.46
CA LEU A 274 30.55 13.18 12.46
C LEU A 274 29.35 13.92 11.86
N GLU A 275 29.51 14.48 10.65
CA GLU A 275 28.41 15.11 9.92
C GLU A 275 27.28 14.13 9.64
N ASP A 276 27.59 12.95 9.10
CA ASP A 276 26.60 11.92 8.78
C ASP A 276 25.90 11.38 10.05
N LEU A 277 26.65 11.05 11.09
CA LEU A 277 26.08 10.54 12.34
C LEU A 277 25.23 11.59 13.05
N SER A 278 25.61 12.88 12.96
CA SER A 278 24.77 13.97 13.49
C SER A 278 23.45 14.07 12.72
N GLN A 279 23.51 14.02 11.39
CA GLN A 279 22.31 14.03 10.54
C GLN A 279 21.39 12.82 10.82
N ALA A 280 21.96 11.63 11.02
CA ALA A 280 21.19 10.45 11.39
C ALA A 280 20.46 10.62 12.73
N ILE A 281 21.10 11.22 13.73
CA ILE A 281 20.50 11.51 15.04
C ILE A 281 19.39 12.56 14.91
N ASP A 282 19.61 13.61 14.12
CA ASP A 282 18.62 14.67 13.92
C ASP A 282 17.36 14.13 13.23
N LEU A 283 17.51 13.20 12.27
CA LEU A 283 16.41 12.55 11.58
C LEU A 283 15.68 11.50 12.43
N ALA A 284 16.38 10.83 13.35
CA ALA A 284 15.81 9.78 14.19
C ALA A 284 16.32 9.88 15.65
N PRO A 285 15.89 10.91 16.41
CA PRO A 285 16.38 11.19 17.76
C PRO A 285 16.08 10.09 18.78
N ASP A 286 15.06 9.27 18.53
CA ASP A 286 14.65 8.18 19.43
C ASP A 286 15.47 6.89 19.26
N ARG A 287 16.29 6.78 18.20
CA ARG A 287 17.18 5.63 17.99
C ARG A 287 18.46 5.78 18.79
N THR A 288 18.49 5.19 19.98
CA THR A 288 19.61 5.29 20.94
C THR A 288 20.92 4.72 20.39
N GLU A 289 20.88 3.65 19.57
CA GLU A 289 22.03 3.04 18.93
C GLU A 289 22.86 4.02 18.07
N MET A 290 22.20 4.99 17.43
CA MET A 290 22.87 6.01 16.60
C MET A 290 23.69 7.02 17.45
N ARG A 291 23.34 7.18 18.73
CA ARG A 291 24.04 8.09 19.64
C ARG A 291 25.37 7.55 20.16
N TYR A 292 25.48 6.23 20.29
CA TYR A 292 26.70 5.59 20.82
C TYR A 292 27.85 5.53 19.81
N GLN A 293 27.58 5.71 18.51
CA GLN A 293 28.58 5.69 17.45
C GLN A 293 29.18 7.10 17.17
N ARG A 294 28.52 8.15 17.61
CA ARG A 294 28.98 9.54 17.47
C ARG A 294 30.02 9.86 18.55
#